data_160a50da5a2f80e8c14bb8380f8793d9
#
_entry.id   160a50da5a2f80e8c14bb8380f8793d9
#
_cell.length_a   1.000
_cell.length_b   1.000
_cell.length_c   1.000
_cell.angle_alpha   90.00
_cell.angle_beta   90.00
_cell.angle_gamma   90.00
#
_symmetry.space_group_name_H-M   'P 1'
#
loop_
_entity.id
_entity.type
_entity.pdbx_description
1 polymer ?
#
loop_
_entity_poly.entity_id
_entity_poly.type
_entity_poly.pdbx_seq_one_letter_code
_entity_poly.pdbx_strand_id
1 'polypeptide(L)' 'MITDNDPMPYGKHKGEKMINVPAHYLIWLLENDKCSGDVKKYIEENKDVLKTELNKNKK' A
#
# COMPACT_ATOMS: atom_id res chain seq x y z
N MET A 1 -4.07 13.10 5.97
CA MET A 1 -3.01 12.09 6.01
C MET A 1 -3.61 10.71 6.24
N ILE A 2 -3.19 9.74 5.47
CA ILE A 2 -3.70 8.37 5.60
C ILE A 2 -2.90 7.61 6.66
N THR A 3 -3.63 6.88 7.50
CA THR A 3 -3.04 6.01 8.51
C THR A 3 -3.46 4.57 8.24
N ASP A 4 -2.90 3.64 9.03
CA ASP A 4 -3.21 2.22 8.89
C ASP A 4 -4.70 1.91 9.01
N ASN A 5 -5.43 2.72 9.77
CA ASN A 5 -6.85 2.48 10.03
C ASN A 5 -7.78 3.18 9.03
N ASP A 6 -7.23 4.01 8.16
CA ASP A 6 -8.02 4.70 7.18
C ASP A 6 -8.36 3.78 6.00
N PRO A 7 -9.53 3.97 5.38
CA PRO A 7 -9.91 3.12 4.25
C PRO A 7 -9.15 3.51 2.99
N MET A 8 -8.91 2.52 2.15
CA MET A 8 -8.33 2.74 0.83
C MET A 8 -9.32 3.56 0.00
N PRO A 9 -8.90 4.73 -0.52
CA PRO A 9 -9.84 5.63 -1.20
C PRO A 9 -10.20 5.22 -2.62
N TYR A 10 -9.47 4.29 -3.22
CA TYR A 10 -9.74 3.89 -4.60
C TYR A 10 -9.08 2.55 -4.88
N GLY A 11 -9.38 2.01 -6.06
CA GLY A 11 -8.75 0.80 -6.53
C GLY A 11 -9.50 -0.46 -6.12
N LYS A 12 -8.85 -1.59 -6.35
CA LYS A 12 -9.44 -2.90 -6.12
C LYS A 12 -9.83 -3.12 -4.65
N HIS A 13 -9.08 -2.50 -3.75
CA HIS A 13 -9.29 -2.68 -2.31
C HIS A 13 -9.96 -1.48 -1.65
N LYS A 14 -10.69 -0.71 -2.45
CA LYS A 14 -11.41 0.47 -1.93
C LYS A 14 -12.29 0.09 -0.74
N GLY A 15 -12.18 0.88 0.32
CA GLY A 15 -12.98 0.66 1.52
C GLY A 15 -12.33 -0.23 2.56
N GLU A 16 -11.27 -0.95 2.21
CA GLU A 16 -10.54 -1.75 3.18
C GLU A 16 -9.52 -0.89 3.91
N LYS A 17 -9.30 -1.19 5.18
CA LYS A 17 -8.28 -0.46 5.93
C LYS A 17 -6.93 -0.63 5.27
N MET A 18 -6.13 0.44 5.28
CA MET A 18 -4.82 0.40 4.62
C MET A 18 -3.96 -0.76 5.12
N ILE A 19 -4.03 -1.06 6.41
CA ILE A 19 -3.25 -2.16 6.98
C ILE A 19 -3.67 -3.52 6.45
N ASN A 20 -4.91 -3.64 5.97
CA ASN A 20 -5.41 -4.90 5.41
C ASN A 20 -5.15 -5.04 3.91
N VAL A 21 -4.70 -3.98 3.27
CA VAL A 21 -4.39 -4.02 1.83
C VAL A 21 -3.08 -4.78 1.65
N PRO A 22 -3.03 -5.77 0.73
CA PRO A 22 -1.81 -6.55 0.54
C PRO A 22 -0.61 -5.70 0.15
N ALA A 23 0.56 -6.06 0.68
CA ALA A 23 1.77 -5.31 0.40
C ALA A 23 2.10 -5.28 -1.09
N HIS A 24 1.93 -6.42 -1.78
CA HIS A 24 2.23 -6.48 -3.21
C HIS A 24 1.35 -5.51 -4.01
N TYR A 25 0.12 -5.32 -3.59
CA TYR A 25 -0.78 -4.39 -4.28
C TYR A 25 -0.30 -2.95 -4.11
N LEU A 26 0.08 -2.59 -2.89
CA LEU A 26 0.56 -1.25 -2.61
C LEU A 26 1.85 -0.95 -3.38
N ILE A 27 2.77 -1.89 -3.42
CA ILE A 27 4.01 -1.72 -4.17
C ILE A 27 3.70 -1.62 -5.67
N TRP A 28 2.77 -2.43 -6.16
CA TRP A 28 2.36 -2.38 -7.56
C TRP A 28 1.83 -0.98 -7.91
N LEU A 29 1.00 -0.42 -7.03
CA LEU A 29 0.47 0.92 -7.24
C LEU A 29 1.60 1.94 -7.37
N LEU A 30 2.59 1.84 -6.50
CA LEU A 30 3.71 2.77 -6.52
C LEU A 30 4.55 2.62 -7.78
N GLU A 31 4.86 1.38 -8.15
CA GLU A 31 5.71 1.11 -9.31
C GLU A 31 5.05 1.51 -10.62
N ASN A 32 3.74 1.41 -10.69
CA ASN A 32 3.00 1.75 -11.90
C ASN A 32 2.42 3.17 -11.87
N ASP A 33 2.79 3.94 -10.83
CA ASP A 33 2.32 5.31 -10.68
C ASP A 33 0.79 5.40 -10.72
N LYS A 34 0.14 4.42 -10.09
CA LYS A 34 -1.32 4.36 -10.01
C LYS A 34 -1.86 4.92 -8.71
N CYS A 35 -1.00 5.50 -7.89
CA CYS A 35 -1.39 6.11 -6.63
C CYS A 35 -0.91 7.56 -6.60
N SER A 36 -1.55 8.36 -5.77
CA SER A 36 -1.17 9.76 -5.64
C SER A 36 -1.61 10.29 -4.28
N GLY A 37 -1.12 11.48 -3.94
CA GLY A 37 -1.52 12.13 -2.70
C GLY A 37 -1.12 11.33 -1.47
N ASP A 38 -2.07 11.21 -0.54
CA ASP A 38 -1.79 10.58 0.74
C ASP A 38 -1.46 9.10 0.61
N VAL A 39 -2.07 8.43 -0.33
CA VAL A 39 -1.80 7.01 -0.55
C VAL A 39 -0.35 6.80 -0.98
N LYS A 40 0.10 7.60 -1.92
CA LYS A 40 1.48 7.52 -2.37
C LYS A 40 2.46 7.75 -1.23
N LYS A 41 2.19 8.76 -0.42
CA LYS A 41 3.04 9.09 0.72
C LYS A 41 3.06 7.93 1.72
N TYR A 42 1.90 7.36 2.00
CA TYR A 42 1.81 6.22 2.90
C TYR A 42 2.67 5.05 2.42
N ILE A 43 2.57 4.73 1.14
CA ILE A 43 3.34 3.62 0.57
C ILE A 43 4.84 3.91 0.64
N GLU A 44 5.24 5.13 0.31
CA GLU A 44 6.65 5.50 0.34
C GLU A 44 7.23 5.43 1.74
N GLU A 45 6.47 5.87 2.73
CA GLU A 45 6.92 5.82 4.11
C GLU A 45 7.05 4.41 4.64
N ASN A 46 6.25 3.50 4.11
CA ASN A 46 6.25 2.11 4.55
C ASN A 46 6.95 1.18 3.55
N LYS A 47 7.64 1.76 2.58
CA LYS A 47 8.21 0.99 1.48
C LYS A 47 9.11 -0.16 1.95
N ASP A 48 9.97 0.12 2.90
CA ASP A 48 10.90 -0.91 3.39
C ASP A 48 10.15 -2.05 4.07
N VAL A 49 9.15 -1.71 4.87
CA VAL A 49 8.32 -2.71 5.55
C VAL A 49 7.55 -3.54 4.53
N LEU A 50 6.98 -2.88 3.53
CA LEU A 50 6.21 -3.57 2.50
C LEU A 50 7.08 -4.53 1.69
N LYS A 51 8.28 -4.10 1.35
CA LYS A 51 9.21 -4.96 0.62
C LYS A 51 9.67 -6.15 1.45
N THR A 52 9.85 -5.94 2.74
CA THR A 52 10.20 -7.02 3.65
C THR A 52 9.08 -8.07 3.69
N GLU A 53 7.83 -7.60 3.72
CA GLU A 53 6.68 -8.51 3.68
C GLU A 53 6.67 -9.34 2.40
N LEU A 54 6.95 -8.70 1.27
CA LEU A 54 7.00 -9.41 -0.01
C LEU A 54 8.11 -10.48 -0.01
N ASN A 55 9.25 -10.13 0.55
CA ASN A 55 10.38 -11.07 0.60
C ASN A 55 10.06 -12.27 1.48
N LYS A 56 9.31 -12.05 2.56
CA LYS A 56 8.90 -13.15 3.43
C LYS A 56 7.97 -14.11 2.71
N ASN A 57 7.09 -13.58 1.89
CA ASN A 57 6.10 -14.38 1.17
C ASN A 57 6.65 -14.99 -0.10
N LYS A 58 7.80 -14.55 -0.52
CA LYS A 58 8.42 -15.03 -1.74
C LYS A 58 9.25 -16.26 -1.44
N LYS A 59 8.91 -17.33 -2.06
CA LYS A 59 9.63 -18.59 -1.87
C LYS A 59 10.16 -19.09 -3.17
#